data_4af59a2ba8af9603881a509a02854cd6
#
_entry.id   4af59a2ba8af9603881a509a02854cd6
#
_cell.length_a   1.000
_cell.length_b   1.000
_cell.length_c   1.000
_cell.angle_alpha   90.00
_cell.angle_beta   90.00
_cell.angle_gamma   90.00
#
_symmetry.space_group_name_H-M   'P 1'
#
loop_
_entity.id
_entity.type
_entity.pdbx_description
1 polymer ?
#
loop_
_entity_poly.entity_id
_entity_poly.type
_entity_poly.pdbx_seq_one_letter_code
_entity_poly.pdbx_strand_id
1 'polypeptide(L)'
;MQGFSKENFISLKYNANEEIGNQYFKQYNCQSVPHLLFVDSKGNEVDRIIGFLPPTEYLIRIEDIAQKRNTLNDYLARYKKGEISADIIAAIAMKYEDRKENDKAVEFYSILIRDYPDPSSEYYKQGKFFLASHEFISGNENALRFYVSNNPDSPFCFDAYRKMVYHYANSEQREKELSIYSEMLSLFP
;
A
#
# COMPACT_ATOMS: atom_id res chain seq x y z
N MET A 1 -25.47 0.81 -7.12
CA MET A 1 -24.36 1.61 -6.60
C MET A 1 -24.79 3.00 -6.11
N GLN A 2 -25.40 3.86 -6.94
CA GLN A 2 -25.74 5.23 -6.50
C GLN A 2 -26.72 5.29 -5.32
N GLY A 3 -27.65 4.35 -5.18
CA GLY A 3 -28.58 4.27 -4.03
C GLY A 3 -27.83 4.05 -2.72
N PHE A 4 -27.04 2.99 -2.64
CA PHE A 4 -26.30 2.62 -1.42
C PHE A 4 -25.38 3.75 -0.92
N SER A 5 -24.62 4.37 -1.83
CA SER A 5 -23.70 5.46 -1.44
C SER A 5 -24.44 6.67 -0.89
N LYS A 6 -25.60 7.03 -1.48
CA LYS A 6 -26.40 8.17 -1.01
C LYS A 6 -27.05 7.94 0.35
N GLU A 7 -27.39 6.69 0.67
CA GLU A 7 -28.03 6.34 1.95
C GLU A 7 -27.02 6.24 3.09
N ASN A 8 -25.76 5.90 2.80
CA ASN A 8 -24.76 5.60 3.82
C ASN A 8 -23.66 6.65 3.97
N PHE A 9 -23.45 7.53 2.96
CA PHE A 9 -22.35 8.49 2.95
C PHE A 9 -22.77 9.87 2.50
N ILE A 10 -22.14 10.91 3.06
CA ILE A 10 -22.11 12.25 2.48
C ILE A 10 -20.88 12.33 1.60
N SER A 11 -21.09 12.40 0.27
CA SER A 11 -20.02 12.41 -0.71
C SER A 11 -19.60 13.84 -1.03
N LEU A 12 -18.31 14.12 -0.85
CA LEU A 12 -17.67 15.38 -1.22
C LEU A 12 -16.58 15.09 -2.27
N LYS A 13 -16.41 16.00 -3.23
CA LYS A 13 -15.36 15.88 -4.26
C LYS A 13 -14.52 17.14 -4.26
N TYR A 14 -13.21 16.94 -4.12
CA TYR A 14 -12.23 18.01 -4.17
C TYR A 14 -11.22 17.79 -5.28
N ASN A 15 -10.77 18.88 -5.89
CA ASN A 15 -9.65 18.87 -6.81
C ASN A 15 -8.36 18.98 -5.98
N ALA A 16 -7.46 17.99 -6.11
CA ALA A 16 -6.21 17.96 -5.35
C ALA A 16 -5.26 19.12 -5.68
N ASN A 17 -5.45 19.79 -6.83
CA ASN A 17 -4.65 20.95 -7.22
C ASN A 17 -5.20 22.29 -6.67
N GLU A 18 -6.39 22.28 -6.07
CA GLU A 18 -6.97 23.45 -5.42
C GLU A 18 -6.61 23.47 -3.94
N GLU A 19 -6.67 24.65 -3.32
CA GLU A 19 -6.20 24.88 -1.95
C GLU A 19 -6.79 23.90 -0.94
N ILE A 20 -8.12 23.77 -0.87
CA ILE A 20 -8.82 22.88 0.07
C ILE A 20 -8.51 21.41 -0.24
N GLY A 21 -8.54 21.03 -1.52
CA GLY A 21 -8.22 19.66 -1.93
C GLY A 21 -6.78 19.28 -1.58
N ASN A 22 -5.83 20.19 -1.76
CA ASN A 22 -4.43 20.00 -1.40
C ASN A 22 -4.23 19.88 0.12
N GLN A 23 -4.97 20.65 0.92
CA GLN A 23 -4.95 20.52 2.38
C GLN A 23 -5.37 19.12 2.82
N TYR A 24 -6.51 18.61 2.33
CA TYR A 24 -6.95 17.25 2.64
C TYR A 24 -5.97 16.19 2.11
N PHE A 25 -5.44 16.39 0.91
CA PHE A 25 -4.46 15.47 0.32
C PHE A 25 -3.22 15.30 1.21
N LYS A 26 -2.72 16.39 1.79
CA LYS A 26 -1.61 16.37 2.75
C LYS A 26 -2.03 15.83 4.12
N GLN A 27 -3.17 16.28 4.66
CA GLN A 27 -3.66 15.89 5.98
C GLN A 27 -3.79 14.36 6.12
N TYR A 28 -4.25 13.70 5.07
CA TYR A 28 -4.48 12.25 5.07
C TYR A 28 -3.39 11.44 4.36
N ASN A 29 -2.23 12.04 4.09
CA ASN A 29 -1.12 11.39 3.39
C ASN A 29 -1.50 10.72 2.08
N CYS A 30 -2.38 11.34 1.29
CA CYS A 30 -2.75 10.83 -0.02
C CYS A 30 -1.55 10.90 -0.98
N GLN A 31 -1.43 9.94 -1.91
CA GLN A 31 -0.27 9.84 -2.81
C GLN A 31 -0.63 9.91 -4.29
N SER A 32 -1.88 9.63 -4.62
CA SER A 32 -2.33 9.53 -6.01
C SER A 32 -3.81 9.85 -6.11
N VAL A 33 -4.29 10.06 -7.32
CA VAL A 33 -5.70 10.19 -7.64
C VAL A 33 -6.09 9.10 -8.65
N PRO A 34 -7.29 8.57 -8.62
CA PRO A 34 -8.36 8.84 -7.66
C PRO A 34 -8.05 8.29 -6.26
N HIS A 35 -8.46 9.02 -5.22
CA HIS A 35 -8.31 8.62 -3.83
C HIS A 35 -9.63 8.87 -3.11
N LEU A 36 -10.27 7.80 -2.64
CA LEU A 36 -11.50 7.90 -1.86
C LEU A 36 -11.15 7.72 -0.40
N LEU A 37 -11.49 8.71 0.40
CA LEU A 37 -11.24 8.73 1.82
C LEU A 37 -12.58 8.69 2.57
N PHE A 38 -12.70 7.76 3.49
CA PHE A 38 -13.87 7.62 4.35
C PHE A 38 -13.51 8.09 5.76
N VAL A 39 -14.22 9.12 6.22
CA VAL A 39 -13.98 9.73 7.53
C VAL A 39 -15.24 9.69 8.38
N ASP A 40 -15.07 9.65 9.69
CA ASP A 40 -16.16 9.81 10.65
C ASP A 40 -16.55 11.28 10.82
N SER A 41 -17.58 11.55 11.61
CA SER A 41 -18.08 12.92 11.89
C SER A 41 -17.06 13.81 12.63
N LYS A 42 -15.95 13.25 13.11
CA LYS A 42 -14.87 13.98 13.78
C LYS A 42 -13.67 14.19 12.85
N GLY A 43 -13.75 13.72 11.60
CA GLY A 43 -12.66 13.77 10.65
C GLY A 43 -11.60 12.68 10.83
N ASN A 44 -11.83 11.68 11.68
CA ASN A 44 -10.91 10.55 11.75
C ASN A 44 -11.11 9.63 10.56
N GLU A 45 -10.01 9.16 9.98
CA GLU A 45 -10.08 8.20 8.90
C GLU A 45 -10.62 6.85 9.37
N VAL A 46 -11.67 6.40 8.71
CA VAL A 46 -12.22 5.05 8.89
C VAL A 46 -11.50 4.08 7.96
N ASP A 47 -11.43 4.44 6.66
CA ASP A 47 -10.73 3.65 5.64
C ASP A 47 -10.49 4.47 4.38
N ARG A 48 -9.81 3.85 3.38
CA ARG A 48 -9.54 4.44 2.06
C ARG A 48 -9.61 3.43 0.93
N ILE A 49 -9.82 3.94 -0.27
CA ILE A 49 -9.67 3.21 -1.53
C ILE A 49 -8.75 4.04 -2.41
N ILE A 50 -7.65 3.44 -2.85
CA ILE A 50 -6.63 4.07 -3.69
C ILE A 50 -6.74 3.50 -5.10
N GLY A 51 -6.83 4.39 -6.09
CA GLY A 51 -6.96 3.99 -7.48
C GLY A 51 -8.37 3.53 -7.86
N PHE A 52 -8.46 2.81 -8.95
CA PHE A 52 -9.72 2.30 -9.51
C PHE A 52 -9.97 0.87 -9.06
N LEU A 53 -11.21 0.59 -8.67
CA LEU A 53 -11.70 -0.77 -8.43
C LEU A 53 -12.83 -1.10 -9.42
N PRO A 54 -12.92 -2.35 -9.88
CA PRO A 54 -14.07 -2.83 -10.62
C PRO A 54 -15.37 -2.59 -9.82
N PRO A 55 -16.51 -2.35 -10.49
CA PRO A 55 -17.75 -1.97 -9.80
C PRO A 55 -18.21 -2.93 -8.70
N THR A 56 -18.02 -4.24 -8.90
CA THR A 56 -18.42 -5.26 -7.92
C THR A 56 -17.52 -5.20 -6.67
N GLU A 57 -16.20 -5.11 -6.85
CA GLU A 57 -15.25 -4.99 -5.75
C GLU A 57 -15.44 -3.67 -4.99
N TYR A 58 -15.68 -2.59 -5.72
CA TYR A 58 -15.98 -1.28 -5.13
C TYR A 58 -17.22 -1.36 -4.23
N LEU A 59 -18.31 -2.01 -4.70
CA LEU A 59 -19.54 -2.15 -3.91
C LEU A 59 -19.29 -2.92 -2.62
N ILE A 60 -18.64 -4.08 -2.71
CA ILE A 60 -18.26 -4.88 -1.51
C ILE A 60 -17.46 -4.02 -0.54
N ARG A 61 -16.50 -3.28 -1.05
CA ARG A 61 -15.61 -2.47 -0.24
C ARG A 61 -16.33 -1.35 0.51
N ILE A 62 -17.23 -0.62 -0.16
CA ILE A 62 -18.00 0.46 0.50
C ILE A 62 -19.05 -0.08 1.48
N GLU A 63 -19.61 -1.27 1.23
CA GLU A 63 -20.50 -1.96 2.19
C GLU A 63 -19.74 -2.35 3.46
N ASP A 64 -18.55 -2.90 3.34
CA ASP A 64 -17.69 -3.22 4.48
C ASP A 64 -17.35 -1.96 5.30
N ILE A 65 -16.97 -0.88 4.62
CA ILE A 65 -16.65 0.40 5.28
C ILE A 65 -17.88 0.96 6.02
N ALA A 66 -19.05 0.96 5.39
CA ALA A 66 -20.29 1.44 6.02
C ALA A 66 -20.63 0.63 7.29
N GLN A 67 -20.35 -0.66 7.26
CA GLN A 67 -20.56 -1.57 8.40
C GLN A 67 -19.36 -1.67 9.35
N LYS A 68 -18.31 -0.88 9.12
CA LYS A 68 -17.05 -0.88 9.87
C LYS A 68 -16.36 -2.26 9.92
N ARG A 69 -16.57 -3.07 8.89
CA ARG A 69 -15.92 -4.37 8.70
C ARG A 69 -14.68 -4.20 7.82
N ASN A 70 -13.72 -5.07 7.97
CA ASN A 70 -12.51 -5.12 7.14
C ASN A 70 -11.78 -3.76 7.05
N THR A 71 -11.99 -2.89 8.02
CA THR A 71 -11.25 -1.64 8.23
C THR A 71 -10.02 -1.89 9.11
N LEU A 72 -9.06 -0.96 9.14
CA LEU A 72 -7.90 -1.08 10.03
C LEU A 72 -8.32 -1.29 11.49
N ASN A 73 -9.30 -0.51 11.96
CA ASN A 73 -9.76 -0.61 13.34
C ASN A 73 -10.42 -1.96 13.66
N ASP A 74 -11.16 -2.53 12.69
CA ASP A 74 -11.74 -3.87 12.84
C ASP A 74 -10.64 -4.93 12.93
N TYR A 75 -9.69 -4.94 12.01
CA TYR A 75 -8.58 -5.89 12.04
C TYR A 75 -7.75 -5.77 13.32
N LEU A 76 -7.45 -4.56 13.79
CA LEU A 76 -6.75 -4.35 15.06
C LEU A 76 -7.54 -4.85 16.27
N ALA A 77 -8.87 -4.68 16.26
CA ALA A 77 -9.72 -5.18 17.32
C ALA A 77 -9.75 -6.72 17.35
N ARG A 78 -9.81 -7.38 16.20
CA ARG A 78 -9.73 -8.83 16.04
C ARG A 78 -8.37 -9.37 16.51
N TYR A 79 -7.28 -8.75 16.06
CA TYR A 79 -5.92 -9.07 16.47
C TYR A 79 -5.74 -8.99 17.99
N LYS A 80 -6.23 -7.92 18.61
CA LYS A 80 -6.20 -7.75 20.09
C LYS A 80 -7.02 -8.80 20.86
N LYS A 81 -8.05 -9.36 20.23
CA LYS A 81 -8.86 -10.46 20.80
C LYS A 81 -8.22 -11.84 20.62
N GLY A 82 -7.05 -11.91 20.01
CA GLY A 82 -6.33 -13.17 19.77
C GLY A 82 -6.69 -13.87 18.47
N GLU A 83 -7.42 -13.22 17.55
CA GLU A 83 -7.64 -13.72 16.21
C GLU A 83 -6.41 -13.42 15.36
N ILE A 84 -5.41 -14.31 15.44
CA ILE A 84 -4.11 -14.11 14.82
C ILE A 84 -3.96 -15.08 13.65
N SER A 85 -3.93 -14.56 12.43
CA SER A 85 -3.71 -15.33 11.20
C SER A 85 -2.89 -14.51 10.20
N ALA A 86 -2.32 -15.18 9.20
CA ALA A 86 -1.59 -14.52 8.12
C ALA A 86 -2.45 -13.44 7.44
N ASP A 87 -3.74 -13.73 7.18
CA ASP A 87 -4.66 -12.79 6.51
C ASP A 87 -4.88 -11.52 7.33
N ILE A 88 -5.08 -11.66 8.64
CA ILE A 88 -5.30 -10.50 9.53
C ILE A 88 -4.04 -9.64 9.63
N ILE A 89 -2.89 -10.28 9.81
CA ILE A 89 -1.60 -9.58 9.92
C ILE A 89 -1.28 -8.86 8.61
N ALA A 90 -1.46 -9.53 7.47
CA ALA A 90 -1.28 -8.95 6.16
C ALA A 90 -2.24 -7.77 5.93
N ALA A 91 -3.53 -7.93 6.26
CA ALA A 91 -4.51 -6.86 6.13
C ALA A 91 -4.14 -5.63 6.96
N ILE A 92 -3.66 -5.80 8.19
CA ILE A 92 -3.19 -4.69 9.04
C ILE A 92 -1.98 -4.01 8.39
N ALA A 93 -0.99 -4.78 7.93
CA ALA A 93 0.20 -4.26 7.29
C ALA A 93 -0.14 -3.42 6.04
N MET A 94 -0.98 -3.95 5.16
CA MET A 94 -1.44 -3.27 3.94
C MET A 94 -2.20 -1.98 4.26
N LYS A 95 -3.07 -1.99 5.28
CA LYS A 95 -3.79 -0.78 5.71
C LYS A 95 -2.85 0.32 6.23
N TYR A 96 -1.79 -0.04 6.93
CA TYR A 96 -0.77 0.91 7.35
C TYR A 96 0.09 1.40 6.17
N GLU A 97 0.43 0.51 5.23
CA GLU A 97 1.11 0.88 3.98
C GLU A 97 0.30 1.91 3.18
N ASP A 98 -1.00 1.67 3.00
CA ASP A 98 -1.93 2.58 2.32
C ASP A 98 -1.96 3.97 2.97
N ARG A 99 -1.82 4.04 4.29
CA ARG A 99 -1.79 5.28 5.09
C ARG A 99 -0.42 5.94 5.17
N LYS A 100 0.62 5.31 4.59
CA LYS A 100 2.03 5.74 4.74
C LYS A 100 2.52 5.77 6.19
N GLU A 101 1.91 4.96 7.03
CA GLU A 101 2.38 4.68 8.38
C GLU A 101 3.44 3.56 8.32
N ASN A 102 4.57 3.87 7.64
CA ASN A 102 5.54 2.87 7.22
C ASN A 102 6.15 2.08 8.39
N ASP A 103 6.41 2.70 9.52
CA ASP A 103 6.99 2.00 10.69
C ASP A 103 6.06 0.88 11.19
N LYS A 104 4.76 1.15 11.23
CA LYS A 104 3.76 0.16 11.61
C LYS A 104 3.58 -0.92 10.53
N ALA A 105 3.63 -0.53 9.26
CA ALA A 105 3.60 -1.49 8.16
C ALA A 105 4.82 -2.44 8.24
N VAL A 106 6.02 -1.91 8.49
CA VAL A 106 7.25 -2.71 8.72
C VAL A 106 7.06 -3.69 9.87
N GLU A 107 6.49 -3.24 11.00
CA GLU A 107 6.23 -4.11 12.15
C GLU A 107 5.36 -5.32 11.75
N PHE A 108 4.20 -5.07 11.15
CA PHE A 108 3.26 -6.15 10.80
C PHE A 108 3.75 -7.02 9.65
N TYR A 109 4.40 -6.47 8.62
CA TYR A 109 5.03 -7.29 7.58
C TYR A 109 6.18 -8.14 8.14
N SER A 110 6.93 -7.65 9.11
CA SER A 110 7.99 -8.44 9.76
C SER A 110 7.41 -9.61 10.56
N ILE A 111 6.28 -9.40 11.26
CA ILE A 111 5.54 -10.49 11.93
C ILE A 111 5.06 -11.52 10.90
N LEU A 112 4.46 -11.06 9.79
CA LEU A 112 3.99 -11.95 8.72
C LEU A 112 5.11 -12.83 8.17
N ILE A 113 6.25 -12.25 7.83
CA ILE A 113 7.39 -12.97 7.25
C ILE A 113 7.99 -13.97 8.24
N ARG A 114 8.08 -13.60 9.52
CA ARG A 114 8.67 -14.44 10.56
C ARG A 114 7.77 -15.60 10.96
N ASP A 115 6.48 -15.34 11.20
CA ASP A 115 5.56 -16.29 11.84
C ASP A 115 4.73 -17.10 10.83
N TYR A 116 4.63 -16.62 9.59
CA TYR A 116 3.89 -17.25 8.49
C TYR A 116 4.72 -17.32 7.20
N PRO A 117 5.87 -18.03 7.21
CA PRO A 117 6.80 -18.08 6.08
C PRO A 117 6.28 -18.99 4.97
N ASP A 118 5.36 -18.49 4.16
CA ASP A 118 4.83 -19.19 2.98
C ASP A 118 5.23 -18.45 1.69
N PRO A 119 6.30 -18.90 0.99
CA PRO A 119 6.74 -18.29 -0.27
C PRO A 119 5.71 -18.33 -1.40
N SER A 120 4.70 -19.21 -1.32
CA SER A 120 3.61 -19.28 -2.31
C SER A 120 2.57 -18.18 -2.09
N SER A 121 2.43 -17.69 -0.86
CA SER A 121 1.48 -16.64 -0.49
C SER A 121 1.82 -15.29 -1.14
N GLU A 122 0.83 -14.67 -1.77
CA GLU A 122 0.96 -13.31 -2.29
C GLU A 122 1.24 -12.29 -1.18
N TYR A 123 0.65 -12.46 0.00
CA TYR A 123 0.93 -11.60 1.16
C TYR A 123 2.38 -11.68 1.62
N TYR A 124 2.97 -12.88 1.60
CA TYR A 124 4.37 -13.08 1.94
C TYR A 124 5.29 -12.39 0.92
N LYS A 125 5.01 -12.56 -0.38
CA LYS A 125 5.77 -11.90 -1.46
C LYS A 125 5.68 -10.38 -1.38
N GLN A 126 4.46 -9.85 -1.16
CA GLN A 126 4.23 -8.42 -0.97
C GLN A 126 4.97 -7.88 0.26
N GLY A 127 4.91 -8.60 1.38
CA GLY A 127 5.61 -8.21 2.61
C GLY A 127 7.12 -8.15 2.42
N LYS A 128 7.72 -9.15 1.76
CA LYS A 128 9.15 -9.12 1.42
C LYS A 128 9.52 -7.95 0.51
N PHE A 129 8.70 -7.68 -0.49
CA PHE A 129 8.92 -6.54 -1.39
C PHE A 129 8.80 -5.20 -0.66
N PHE A 130 7.79 -5.06 0.23
CA PHE A 130 7.63 -3.85 1.03
C PHE A 130 8.84 -3.61 1.94
N LEU A 131 9.29 -4.63 2.67
CA LEU A 131 10.44 -4.53 3.57
C LEU A 131 11.72 -4.16 2.80
N ALA A 132 12.00 -4.83 1.68
CA ALA A 132 13.14 -4.49 0.83
C ALA A 132 13.05 -3.07 0.27
N SER A 133 11.84 -2.61 -0.10
CA SER A 133 11.59 -1.24 -0.56
C SER A 133 11.84 -0.22 0.53
N HIS A 134 11.43 -0.51 1.76
CA HIS A 134 11.65 0.35 2.92
C HIS A 134 13.13 0.47 3.26
N GLU A 135 13.85 -0.65 3.29
CA GLU A 135 15.32 -0.67 3.49
C GLU A 135 16.04 0.13 2.41
N PHE A 136 15.64 -0.03 1.13
CA PHE A 136 16.25 0.69 0.02
C PHE A 136 16.10 2.21 0.17
N ILE A 137 14.91 2.69 0.49
CA ILE A 137 14.64 4.11 0.72
C ILE A 137 15.38 4.62 1.97
N SER A 138 15.58 3.76 2.96
CA SER A 138 16.32 4.07 4.18
C SER A 138 17.85 4.06 4.01
N GLY A 139 18.36 3.83 2.79
CA GLY A 139 19.77 3.94 2.43
C GLY A 139 20.50 2.62 2.15
N ASN A 140 19.83 1.47 2.26
CA ASN A 140 20.41 0.19 1.82
C ASN A 140 20.24 0.03 0.30
N GLU A 141 21.12 0.63 -0.48
CA GLU A 141 21.06 0.64 -1.96
C GLU A 141 20.99 -0.76 -2.59
N ASN A 142 21.42 -1.80 -1.88
CA ASN A 142 21.40 -3.17 -2.40
C ASN A 142 20.11 -3.94 -2.08
N ALA A 143 19.24 -3.42 -1.22
CA ALA A 143 18.08 -4.15 -0.71
C ALA A 143 17.15 -4.65 -1.81
N LEU A 144 16.80 -3.81 -2.79
CA LEU A 144 15.93 -4.20 -3.90
C LEU A 144 16.62 -5.13 -4.91
N ARG A 145 17.92 -4.96 -5.17
CA ARG A 145 18.68 -5.89 -6.01
C ARG A 145 18.77 -7.28 -5.37
N PHE A 146 19.04 -7.30 -4.06
CA PHE A 146 19.04 -8.54 -3.28
C PHE A 146 17.67 -9.21 -3.28
N TYR A 147 16.59 -8.41 -3.14
CA TYR A 147 15.22 -8.91 -3.25
C TYR A 147 14.98 -9.61 -4.60
N VAL A 148 15.29 -8.96 -5.71
CA VAL A 148 15.07 -9.51 -7.07
C VAL A 148 15.90 -10.78 -7.28
N SER A 149 17.19 -10.78 -6.91
CA SER A 149 18.07 -11.93 -7.08
C SER A 149 17.60 -13.17 -6.31
N ASN A 150 16.99 -12.98 -5.14
CA ASN A 150 16.49 -14.09 -4.31
C ASN A 150 15.03 -14.45 -4.58
N ASN A 151 14.33 -13.70 -5.40
CA ASN A 151 12.92 -13.92 -5.71
C ASN A 151 12.64 -13.67 -7.22
N PRO A 152 13.34 -14.34 -8.15
CA PRO A 152 13.28 -14.01 -9.59
C PRO A 152 11.88 -14.18 -10.19
N ASP A 153 11.08 -15.08 -9.64
CA ASP A 153 9.70 -15.35 -10.07
C ASP A 153 8.66 -14.48 -9.36
N SER A 154 9.09 -13.49 -8.57
CA SER A 154 8.16 -12.62 -7.87
C SER A 154 7.46 -11.66 -8.84
N PRO A 155 6.13 -11.47 -8.73
CA PRO A 155 5.40 -10.50 -9.53
C PRO A 155 5.86 -9.06 -9.25
N PHE A 156 6.58 -8.82 -8.16
CA PHE A 156 7.08 -7.49 -7.76
C PHE A 156 8.49 -7.16 -8.30
N CYS A 157 9.12 -8.04 -9.09
CA CYS A 157 10.46 -7.76 -9.63
C CYS A 157 10.47 -6.52 -10.52
N PHE A 158 9.50 -6.37 -11.40
CA PHE A 158 9.36 -5.18 -12.24
C PHE A 158 9.18 -3.91 -11.39
N ASP A 159 8.35 -3.97 -10.36
CA ASP A 159 8.13 -2.84 -9.44
C ASP A 159 9.38 -2.49 -8.63
N ALA A 160 10.21 -3.47 -8.28
CA ALA A 160 11.48 -3.24 -7.61
C ALA A 160 12.43 -2.42 -8.50
N TYR A 161 12.58 -2.79 -9.77
CA TYR A 161 13.36 -2.02 -10.72
C TYR A 161 12.79 -0.62 -10.94
N ARG A 162 11.49 -0.49 -11.13
CA ARG A 162 10.81 0.80 -11.29
C ARG A 162 11.04 1.73 -10.08
N LYS A 163 11.03 1.18 -8.86
CA LYS A 163 11.36 1.96 -7.65
C LYS A 163 12.80 2.45 -7.63
N MET A 164 13.75 1.61 -8.03
CA MET A 164 15.17 2.00 -8.13
C MET A 164 15.37 3.11 -9.18
N VAL A 165 14.77 2.96 -10.36
CA VAL A 165 14.81 4.00 -11.41
C VAL A 165 14.27 5.33 -10.88
N TYR A 166 13.06 5.30 -10.29
CA TYR A 166 12.42 6.51 -9.77
C TYR A 166 13.25 7.18 -8.66
N HIS A 167 13.84 6.39 -7.79
CA HIS A 167 14.71 6.90 -6.72
C HIS A 167 15.96 7.59 -7.29
N TYR A 168 16.66 6.94 -8.21
CA TYR A 168 17.88 7.51 -8.80
C TYR A 168 17.60 8.71 -9.71
N ALA A 169 16.48 8.69 -10.44
CA ALA A 169 16.03 9.84 -11.23
C ALA A 169 15.77 11.08 -10.34
N ASN A 170 15.04 10.89 -9.23
CA ASN A 170 14.71 11.97 -8.30
C ASN A 170 15.92 12.50 -7.50
N SER A 171 16.94 11.67 -7.30
CA SER A 171 18.18 12.05 -6.63
C SER A 171 19.30 12.47 -7.59
N GLU A 172 18.96 12.67 -8.88
CA GLU A 172 19.88 13.14 -9.94
C GLU A 172 21.08 12.19 -10.17
N GLN A 173 20.98 10.91 -9.78
CA GLN A 173 22.03 9.91 -9.93
C GLN A 173 21.90 9.21 -11.30
N ARG A 174 22.15 9.97 -12.38
CA ARG A 174 21.91 9.55 -13.76
C ARG A 174 22.61 8.26 -14.19
N GLU A 175 23.84 8.04 -13.74
CA GLU A 175 24.60 6.83 -14.09
C GLU A 175 23.93 5.58 -13.50
N LYS A 176 23.49 5.64 -12.22
CA LYS A 176 22.77 4.54 -11.57
C LYS A 176 21.41 4.32 -12.23
N GLU A 177 20.69 5.39 -12.54
CA GLU A 177 19.40 5.30 -13.26
C GLU A 177 19.57 4.55 -14.59
N LEU A 178 20.53 4.93 -15.41
CA LEU A 178 20.81 4.27 -16.70
C LEU A 178 21.24 2.81 -16.55
N SER A 179 22.03 2.49 -15.52
CA SER A 179 22.39 1.12 -15.19
C SER A 179 21.16 0.26 -14.90
N ILE A 180 20.20 0.79 -14.10
CA ILE A 180 18.97 0.08 -13.78
C ILE A 180 18.08 -0.12 -15.03
N TYR A 181 17.97 0.88 -15.90
CA TYR A 181 17.26 0.71 -17.18
C TYR A 181 17.88 -0.38 -18.05
N SER A 182 19.19 -0.45 -18.11
CA SER A 182 19.89 -1.50 -18.90
C SER A 182 19.61 -2.91 -18.34
N GLU A 183 19.60 -3.06 -17.03
CA GLU A 183 19.23 -4.31 -16.37
C GLU A 183 17.74 -4.66 -16.65
N MET A 184 16.84 -3.69 -16.51
CA MET A 184 15.41 -3.89 -16.80
C MET A 184 15.17 -4.39 -18.22
N LEU A 185 15.78 -3.75 -19.23
CA LEU A 185 15.63 -4.13 -20.61
C LEU A 185 16.16 -5.54 -20.93
N SER A 186 17.13 -6.02 -20.16
CA SER A 186 17.63 -7.38 -20.32
C SER A 186 16.73 -8.45 -19.71
N LEU A 187 15.95 -8.10 -18.70
CA LEU A 187 15.09 -9.03 -17.94
C LEU A 187 13.62 -8.99 -18.37
N PHE A 188 13.18 -7.87 -18.89
CA PHE A 188 11.78 -7.63 -19.31
C PHE A 188 11.76 -7.07 -20.74
N PRO A 189 12.09 -7.91 -21.75
CA PRO A 189 12.19 -7.50 -23.15
C PRO A 189 10.83 -7.12 -23.77
#